data_6cf6725ec06e162b088057e2b3a7ca15
#
_entry.id   6cf6725ec06e162b088057e2b3a7ca15
#
_cell.length_a   1.000
_cell.length_b   1.000
_cell.length_c   1.000
_cell.angle_alpha   90.00
_cell.angle_beta   90.00
_cell.angle_gamma   90.00
#
_symmetry.space_group_name_H-M   'P 1'
#
loop_
_entity.id
_entity.type
_entity.pdbx_description
1 polymer ?
#
loop_
_entity_poly.entity_id
_entity_poly.type
_entity_poly.pdbx_seq_one_letter_code
_entity_poly.pdbx_strand_id
1 'polypeptide(L)'
;FQAVALSFFSTMSVVPFVAIIFAITDGFGLAETLKELLYQYFTNSQQTIDVVLGFAQNIINTAKSSAVGLVSALLFAWIVVWMMMNVEKVFNNAWRVPKSRSLIKRISVILAMLFVSPFVVFVFFGGAMMYSHALTSLGLDVEDLTIFKTMLTWILFAAVAIFTFSAMYKFIPNAKVDYANALSAAIPAGIAFAVVNYLYLETQVMVTRMNGI
;
A
#
# COMPACT_ATOMS: atom_id res chain seq x y z
N PHE A 1 20.97 1.82 12.01
CA PHE A 1 19.87 2.27 12.88
C PHE A 1 18.68 2.82 12.09
N GLN A 2 18.86 3.63 11.05
CA GLN A 2 17.73 4.22 10.30
C GLN A 2 16.88 3.18 9.58
N ALA A 3 17.47 2.15 8.97
CA ALA A 3 16.74 1.08 8.30
C ALA A 3 15.88 0.27 9.28
N VAL A 4 16.42 -0.04 10.46
CA VAL A 4 15.67 -0.76 11.52
C VAL A 4 14.49 0.08 12.02
N ALA A 5 14.72 1.36 12.28
CA ALA A 5 13.66 2.28 12.69
C ALA A 5 12.57 2.40 11.61
N LEU A 6 12.98 2.51 10.33
CA LEU A 6 12.04 2.59 9.21
C LEU A 6 11.20 1.31 9.10
N SER A 7 11.83 0.13 9.18
CA SER A 7 11.12 -1.16 9.16
C SER A 7 10.13 -1.28 10.31
N PHE A 8 10.54 -0.90 11.52
CA PHE A 8 9.67 -0.93 12.70
C PHE A 8 8.48 0.00 12.52
N PHE A 9 8.70 1.27 12.16
CA PHE A 9 7.61 2.22 11.96
C PHE A 9 6.72 1.83 10.78
N SER A 10 7.28 1.28 9.70
CA SER A 10 6.48 0.80 8.56
C SER A 10 5.57 -0.35 8.98
N THR A 11 6.10 -1.33 9.71
CA THR A 11 5.29 -2.47 10.20
C THR A 11 4.19 -2.00 11.14
N MET A 12 4.51 -1.12 12.10
CA MET A 12 3.53 -0.58 13.04
C MET A 12 2.46 0.30 12.35
N SER A 13 2.79 0.92 11.21
CA SER A 13 1.85 1.78 10.50
C SER A 13 0.89 1.03 9.57
N VAL A 14 1.10 -0.25 9.27
CA VAL A 14 0.27 -1.01 8.33
C VAL A 14 -1.19 -1.00 8.77
N VAL A 15 -1.49 -1.39 10.01
CA VAL A 15 -2.88 -1.47 10.50
C VAL A 15 -3.56 -0.09 10.51
N PRO A 16 -2.95 0.97 11.11
CA PRO A 16 -3.49 2.32 11.03
C PRO A 16 -3.70 2.81 9.60
N PHE A 17 -2.76 2.55 8.71
CA PHE A 17 -2.82 2.98 7.32
C PHE A 17 -3.99 2.33 6.58
N VAL A 18 -4.15 1.01 6.71
CA VAL A 18 -5.27 0.28 6.11
C VAL A 18 -6.61 0.75 6.68
N ALA A 19 -6.69 1.01 8.00
CA ALA A 19 -7.91 1.54 8.61
C ALA A 19 -8.31 2.92 8.02
N ILE A 20 -7.35 3.80 7.75
CA ILE A 20 -7.64 5.09 7.12
C ILE A 20 -8.05 4.93 5.67
N ILE A 21 -7.38 4.07 4.90
CA ILE A 21 -7.79 3.77 3.52
C ILE A 21 -9.23 3.26 3.51
N PHE A 22 -9.56 2.33 4.42
CA PHE A 22 -10.89 1.76 4.52
C PHE A 22 -11.92 2.82 4.93
N ALA A 23 -11.60 3.72 5.88
CA ALA A 23 -12.48 4.80 6.29
C ALA A 23 -12.75 5.81 5.16
N ILE A 24 -11.73 6.15 4.36
CA ILE A 24 -11.89 7.02 3.19
C ILE A 24 -12.79 6.31 2.16
N THR A 25 -12.52 5.04 1.89
CA THR A 25 -13.27 4.22 0.92
C THR A 25 -14.73 4.06 1.35
N ASP A 26 -15.00 3.85 2.66
CA ASP A 26 -16.34 3.80 3.24
C ASP A 26 -17.09 5.14 3.03
N GLY A 27 -16.40 6.25 3.21
CA GLY A 27 -16.95 7.58 2.95
C GLY A 27 -17.39 7.82 1.50
N PHE A 28 -16.79 7.12 0.53
CA PHE A 28 -17.18 7.11 -0.89
C PHE A 28 -18.17 6.00 -1.26
N GLY A 29 -18.58 5.15 -0.32
CA GLY A 29 -19.44 4.00 -0.58
C GLY A 29 -18.75 2.85 -1.33
N LEU A 30 -17.42 2.81 -1.35
CA LEU A 30 -16.61 1.83 -2.07
C LEU A 30 -15.99 0.76 -1.16
N ALA A 31 -16.37 0.71 0.12
CA ALA A 31 -15.77 -0.19 1.10
C ALA A 31 -15.98 -1.67 0.76
N GLU A 32 -17.18 -2.05 0.30
CA GLU A 32 -17.48 -3.44 -0.10
C GLU A 32 -16.67 -3.83 -1.34
N THR A 33 -16.54 -2.95 -2.33
CA THR A 33 -15.73 -3.22 -3.52
C THR A 33 -14.25 -3.40 -3.16
N LEU A 34 -13.72 -2.59 -2.24
CA LEU A 34 -12.34 -2.78 -1.74
C LEU A 34 -12.18 -4.12 -1.03
N LYS A 35 -13.15 -4.51 -0.22
CA LYS A 35 -13.16 -5.78 0.50
C LYS A 35 -13.17 -6.96 -0.45
N GLU A 36 -14.05 -6.95 -1.47
CA GLU A 36 -14.10 -7.97 -2.51
C GLU A 36 -12.77 -8.11 -3.26
N LEU A 37 -12.16 -6.96 -3.64
CA LEU A 37 -10.84 -6.94 -4.28
C LEU A 37 -9.77 -7.58 -3.38
N LEU A 38 -9.75 -7.24 -2.10
CA LEU A 38 -8.77 -7.81 -1.16
C LEU A 38 -8.95 -9.33 -1.03
N TYR A 39 -10.17 -9.83 -0.88
CA TYR A 39 -10.43 -11.28 -0.80
C TYR A 39 -10.06 -12.01 -2.09
N GLN A 40 -10.31 -11.41 -3.25
CA GLN A 40 -10.00 -12.00 -4.54
C GLN A 40 -8.47 -12.12 -4.76
N TYR A 41 -7.73 -11.09 -4.40
CA TYR A 41 -6.27 -11.06 -4.65
C TYR A 41 -5.44 -11.71 -3.55
N PHE A 42 -5.94 -11.77 -2.33
CA PHE A 42 -5.24 -12.33 -1.17
C PHE A 42 -5.92 -13.59 -0.63
N THR A 43 -6.27 -14.50 -1.50
CA THR A 43 -7.04 -15.72 -1.20
C THR A 43 -6.42 -16.55 -0.07
N ASN A 44 -5.09 -16.60 0.01
CA ASN A 44 -4.35 -17.36 1.02
C ASN A 44 -4.20 -16.62 2.37
N SER A 45 -4.67 -15.37 2.46
CA SER A 45 -4.50 -14.51 3.64
C SER A 45 -5.83 -13.98 4.18
N GLN A 46 -6.93 -14.67 3.90
CA GLN A 46 -8.29 -14.23 4.28
C GLN A 46 -8.41 -13.93 5.77
N GLN A 47 -7.87 -14.79 6.62
CA GLN A 47 -7.89 -14.58 8.08
C GLN A 47 -7.17 -13.28 8.49
N THR A 48 -6.05 -12.95 7.84
CA THR A 48 -5.33 -11.70 8.09
C THR A 48 -6.14 -10.50 7.62
N ILE A 49 -6.80 -10.61 6.46
CA ILE A 49 -7.69 -9.57 5.92
C ILE A 49 -8.87 -9.34 6.88
N ASP A 50 -9.51 -10.39 7.38
CA ASP A 50 -10.63 -10.31 8.32
C ASP A 50 -10.23 -9.58 9.60
N VAL A 51 -9.05 -9.89 10.15
CA VAL A 51 -8.53 -9.21 11.34
C VAL A 51 -8.31 -7.73 11.06
N VAL A 52 -7.65 -7.39 9.96
CA VAL A 52 -7.33 -5.99 9.61
C VAL A 52 -8.61 -5.19 9.31
N LEU A 53 -9.55 -5.76 8.52
CA LEU A 53 -10.83 -5.13 8.23
C LEU A 53 -11.71 -5.00 9.48
N GLY A 54 -11.71 -6.01 10.35
CA GLY A 54 -12.40 -5.98 11.63
C GLY A 54 -11.89 -4.83 12.52
N PHE A 55 -10.60 -4.62 12.61
CA PHE A 55 -10.02 -3.47 13.30
C PHE A 55 -10.45 -2.13 12.65
N ALA A 56 -10.39 -2.03 11.33
CA ALA A 56 -10.80 -0.82 10.61
C ALA A 56 -12.27 -0.49 10.84
N GLN A 57 -13.16 -1.48 10.72
CA GLN A 57 -14.60 -1.30 10.96
C GLN A 57 -14.91 -0.93 12.42
N ASN A 58 -14.22 -1.54 13.38
CA ASN A 58 -14.39 -1.22 14.79
C ASN A 58 -14.00 0.24 15.08
N ILE A 59 -12.91 0.73 14.49
CA ILE A 59 -12.48 2.13 14.63
C ILE A 59 -13.56 3.06 14.05
N ILE A 60 -14.07 2.78 12.86
CA ILE A 60 -15.09 3.60 12.20
C ILE A 60 -16.41 3.60 13.00
N ASN A 61 -16.87 2.43 13.41
CA ASN A 61 -18.11 2.28 14.17
C ASN A 61 -18.01 2.97 15.54
N THR A 62 -16.86 2.82 16.21
CA THR A 62 -16.61 3.50 17.50
C THR A 62 -16.58 5.01 17.31
N ALA A 63 -15.96 5.50 16.24
CA ALA A 63 -15.92 6.93 15.93
C ALA A 63 -17.32 7.51 15.66
N LYS A 64 -18.20 6.72 15.00
CA LYS A 64 -19.59 7.13 14.69
C LYS A 64 -20.52 7.07 15.91
N SER A 65 -20.21 6.27 16.94
CA SER A 65 -21.17 5.94 18.02
C SER A 65 -21.10 6.80 19.26
N SER A 66 -19.99 7.50 19.52
CA SER A 66 -19.84 8.27 20.77
C SER A 66 -18.78 9.38 20.67
N ALA A 67 -18.88 10.38 21.54
CA ALA A 67 -17.86 11.43 21.66
C ALA A 67 -16.48 10.88 22.03
N VAL A 68 -16.43 9.82 22.86
CA VAL A 68 -15.18 9.13 23.23
C VAL A 68 -14.59 8.42 22.01
N GLY A 69 -15.43 7.83 21.16
CA GLY A 69 -15.00 7.23 19.91
C GLY A 69 -14.39 8.23 18.93
N LEU A 70 -14.98 9.41 18.85
CA LEU A 70 -14.46 10.50 18.03
C LEU A 70 -13.08 10.98 18.51
N VAL A 71 -12.89 11.14 19.81
CA VAL A 71 -11.58 11.46 20.39
C VAL A 71 -10.56 10.36 20.10
N SER A 72 -10.96 9.10 20.24
CA SER A 72 -10.09 7.94 19.93
C SER A 72 -9.68 7.91 18.47
N ALA A 73 -10.61 8.20 17.53
CA ALA A 73 -10.32 8.28 16.09
C ALA A 73 -9.36 9.42 15.77
N LEU A 74 -9.50 10.58 16.43
CA LEU A 74 -8.57 11.70 16.26
C LEU A 74 -7.17 11.37 16.80
N LEU A 75 -7.08 10.71 17.95
CA LEU A 75 -5.80 10.22 18.48
C LEU A 75 -5.15 9.19 17.53
N PHE A 76 -5.95 8.29 16.97
CA PHE A 76 -5.47 7.32 16.00
C PHE A 76 -4.95 8.00 14.71
N ALA A 77 -5.71 8.94 14.15
CA ALA A 77 -5.27 9.73 13.02
C ALA A 77 -3.97 10.51 13.33
N TRP A 78 -3.84 11.04 14.54
CA TRP A 78 -2.61 11.69 15.00
C TRP A 78 -1.41 10.72 15.03
N ILE A 79 -1.61 9.49 15.51
CA ILE A 79 -0.55 8.44 15.51
C ILE A 79 -0.08 8.15 14.08
N VAL A 80 -1.01 8.05 13.11
CA VAL A 80 -0.66 7.84 11.70
C VAL A 80 0.15 9.01 11.15
N VAL A 81 -0.29 10.24 11.41
CA VAL A 81 0.47 11.44 11.01
C VAL A 81 1.86 11.43 11.63
N TRP A 82 1.97 11.08 12.90
CA TRP A 82 3.26 11.02 13.59
C TRP A 82 4.20 9.94 13.00
N MET A 83 3.66 8.77 12.68
CA MET A 83 4.43 7.71 11.98
C MET A 83 4.92 8.18 10.62
N MET A 84 4.04 8.80 9.81
CA MET A 84 4.42 9.35 8.50
C MET A 84 5.48 10.45 8.62
N MET A 85 5.44 11.25 9.70
CA MET A 85 6.49 12.22 10.00
C MET A 85 7.85 11.57 10.23
N ASN A 86 7.90 10.37 10.83
CA ASN A 86 9.15 9.63 10.99
C ASN A 86 9.65 9.08 9.65
N VAL A 87 8.76 8.60 8.79
CA VAL A 87 9.11 8.21 7.41
C VAL A 87 9.70 9.41 6.66
N GLU A 88 9.04 10.59 6.70
CA GLU A 88 9.57 11.80 6.06
C GLU A 88 10.97 12.19 6.59
N LYS A 89 11.21 12.06 7.91
CA LYS A 89 12.55 12.32 8.47
C LYS A 89 13.60 11.41 7.87
N VAL A 90 13.32 10.11 7.70
CA VAL A 90 14.27 9.17 7.09
C VAL A 90 14.55 9.56 5.65
N PHE A 91 13.52 9.90 4.87
CA PHE A 91 13.70 10.38 3.49
C PHE A 91 14.50 11.68 3.43
N ASN A 92 14.17 12.65 4.27
CA ASN A 92 14.91 13.91 4.33
C ASN A 92 16.40 13.70 4.69
N ASN A 93 16.69 12.75 5.60
CA ASN A 93 18.07 12.39 5.94
C ASN A 93 18.78 11.71 4.76
N ALA A 94 18.12 10.78 4.07
CA ALA A 94 18.69 10.11 2.90
C ALA A 94 19.00 11.11 1.76
N TRP A 95 18.12 12.09 1.56
CA TRP A 95 18.27 13.14 0.55
C TRP A 95 19.07 14.36 1.05
N ARG A 96 19.64 14.30 2.28
CA ARG A 96 20.42 15.37 2.92
C ARG A 96 19.71 16.73 2.89
N VAL A 97 18.43 16.74 3.16
CA VAL A 97 17.61 17.94 3.16
C VAL A 97 17.89 18.79 4.39
N PRO A 98 18.37 20.05 4.25
CA PRO A 98 18.80 20.87 5.38
C PRO A 98 17.65 21.38 6.25
N LYS A 99 16.45 21.52 5.69
CA LYS A 99 15.28 22.05 6.40
C LYS A 99 14.06 21.15 6.20
N SER A 100 13.42 20.74 7.30
CA SER A 100 12.13 20.06 7.28
C SER A 100 11.02 21.00 6.85
N ARG A 101 9.91 20.46 6.32
CA ARG A 101 8.69 21.23 6.06
C ARG A 101 8.12 21.82 7.35
N SER A 102 7.38 22.93 7.24
CA SER A 102 6.53 23.40 8.33
C SER A 102 5.47 22.33 8.65
N LEU A 103 5.04 22.23 9.91
CA LEU A 103 4.07 21.22 10.35
C LEU A 103 2.79 21.21 9.50
N ILE A 104 2.25 22.38 9.15
CA ILE A 104 1.04 22.50 8.32
C ILE A 104 1.27 21.89 6.93
N LYS A 105 2.36 22.25 6.24
CA LYS A 105 2.69 21.68 4.92
C LYS A 105 2.93 20.18 4.99
N ARG A 106 3.55 19.71 6.07
CA ARG A 106 3.81 18.29 6.29
C ARG A 106 2.49 17.51 6.43
N ILE A 107 1.59 17.98 7.30
CA ILE A 107 0.27 17.39 7.51
C ILE A 107 -0.52 17.40 6.19
N SER A 108 -0.51 18.51 5.45
CA SER A 108 -1.22 18.62 4.17
C SER A 108 -0.73 17.58 3.14
N VAL A 109 0.59 17.37 3.03
CA VAL A 109 1.15 16.34 2.11
C VAL A 109 0.77 14.94 2.55
N ILE A 110 0.83 14.66 3.86
CA ILE A 110 0.44 13.35 4.42
C ILE A 110 -1.05 13.08 4.15
N LEU A 111 -1.92 14.04 4.44
CA LEU A 111 -3.35 13.92 4.17
C LEU A 111 -3.64 13.74 2.68
N ALA A 112 -2.95 14.47 1.80
CA ALA A 112 -3.09 14.30 0.35
C ALA A 112 -2.67 12.88 -0.08
N MET A 113 -1.57 12.34 0.43
CA MET A 113 -1.14 10.97 0.14
C MET A 113 -2.13 9.93 0.66
N LEU A 114 -2.63 10.10 1.88
CA LEU A 114 -3.65 9.22 2.45
C LEU A 114 -4.95 9.26 1.65
N PHE A 115 -5.35 10.45 1.18
CA PHE A 115 -6.54 10.60 0.34
C PHE A 115 -6.38 9.98 -1.04
N VAL A 116 -5.21 10.07 -1.65
CA VAL A 116 -4.92 9.49 -2.98
C VAL A 116 -4.73 7.98 -2.91
N SER A 117 -4.27 7.43 -1.77
CA SER A 117 -3.91 6.01 -1.65
C SER A 117 -5.03 5.03 -2.03
N PRO A 118 -6.33 5.20 -1.64
CA PRO A 118 -7.39 4.28 -2.08
C PRO A 118 -7.56 4.27 -3.59
N PHE A 119 -7.45 5.42 -4.25
CA PHE A 119 -7.58 5.49 -5.72
C PHE A 119 -6.43 4.75 -6.41
N VAL A 120 -5.21 4.80 -5.88
CA VAL A 120 -4.08 4.01 -6.39
C VAL A 120 -4.36 2.52 -6.24
N VAL A 121 -4.90 2.09 -5.10
CA VAL A 121 -5.32 0.70 -4.85
C VAL A 121 -6.38 0.26 -5.87
N PHE A 122 -7.43 1.08 -6.10
CA PHE A 122 -8.47 0.77 -7.07
C PHE A 122 -7.95 0.71 -8.51
N VAL A 123 -7.07 1.63 -8.91
CA VAL A 123 -6.47 1.60 -10.25
C VAL A 123 -5.63 0.34 -10.43
N PHE A 124 -4.88 -0.05 -9.39
CA PHE A 124 -4.05 -1.25 -9.45
C PHE A 124 -4.87 -2.54 -9.57
N PHE A 125 -5.79 -2.76 -8.64
CA PHE A 125 -6.60 -3.98 -8.63
C PHE A 125 -7.64 -3.99 -9.75
N GLY A 126 -8.29 -2.85 -10.02
CA GLY A 126 -9.25 -2.71 -11.12
C GLY A 126 -8.59 -2.90 -12.49
N GLY A 127 -7.38 -2.39 -12.69
CA GLY A 127 -6.61 -2.61 -13.90
C GLY A 127 -6.27 -4.09 -14.11
N ALA A 128 -5.90 -4.80 -13.06
CA ALA A 128 -5.64 -6.24 -13.11
C ALA A 128 -6.90 -7.06 -13.45
N MET A 129 -8.07 -6.66 -12.94
CA MET A 129 -9.36 -7.28 -13.31
C MET A 129 -9.74 -7.03 -14.77
N MET A 130 -9.65 -5.78 -15.23
CA MET A 130 -9.95 -5.43 -16.61
C MET A 130 -9.07 -6.20 -17.59
N TYR A 131 -7.80 -6.38 -17.25
CA TYR A 131 -6.87 -7.16 -18.03
C TYR A 131 -7.30 -8.64 -18.14
N SER A 132 -7.70 -9.28 -17.03
CA SER A 132 -8.19 -10.65 -17.02
C SER A 132 -9.43 -10.82 -17.91
N HIS A 133 -10.38 -9.88 -17.80
CA HIS A 133 -11.59 -9.88 -18.64
C HIS A 133 -11.30 -9.62 -20.13
N ALA A 134 -10.34 -8.74 -20.45
CA ALA A 134 -9.96 -8.46 -21.83
C ALA A 134 -9.37 -9.70 -22.51
N LEU A 135 -8.53 -10.47 -21.83
CA LEU A 135 -7.97 -11.71 -22.38
C LEU A 135 -9.06 -12.76 -22.67
N THR A 136 -10.00 -12.97 -21.75
CA THR A 136 -11.12 -13.88 -21.95
C THR A 136 -12.04 -13.43 -23.08
N SER A 137 -12.27 -12.14 -23.25
CA SER A 137 -13.12 -11.60 -24.34
C SER A 137 -12.47 -11.70 -25.73
N LEU A 138 -11.15 -11.80 -25.79
CA LEU A 138 -10.40 -12.05 -27.01
C LEU A 138 -10.33 -13.52 -27.41
N GLY A 139 -11.02 -14.42 -26.66
CA GLY A 139 -11.04 -15.87 -26.94
C GLY A 139 -9.69 -16.55 -26.68
N LEU A 140 -8.77 -15.90 -25.98
CA LEU A 140 -7.51 -16.49 -25.57
C LEU A 140 -7.81 -17.37 -24.34
N ASP A 141 -7.77 -18.70 -24.53
CA ASP A 141 -7.96 -19.66 -23.47
C ASP A 141 -6.86 -19.48 -22.41
N VAL A 142 -7.27 -19.09 -21.21
CA VAL A 142 -6.38 -18.59 -20.16
C VAL A 142 -5.53 -19.73 -19.57
N GLU A 143 -5.91 -20.99 -19.80
CA GLU A 143 -5.20 -22.16 -19.29
C GLU A 143 -3.90 -22.41 -20.06
N ASP A 144 -3.88 -22.23 -21.39
CA ASP A 144 -2.69 -22.41 -22.22
C ASP A 144 -1.64 -21.30 -22.08
N LEU A 145 -2.03 -20.15 -21.51
CA LEU A 145 -1.18 -18.96 -21.38
C LEU A 145 -0.74 -18.70 -19.93
N THR A 146 -0.76 -19.70 -19.05
CA THR A 146 -0.46 -19.55 -17.61
C THR A 146 0.89 -18.87 -17.37
N ILE A 147 1.93 -19.26 -18.12
CA ILE A 147 3.27 -18.68 -17.99
C ILE A 147 3.26 -17.19 -18.40
N PHE A 148 2.63 -16.87 -19.53
CA PHE A 148 2.54 -15.49 -20.01
C PHE A 148 1.74 -14.60 -19.06
N LYS A 149 0.63 -15.11 -18.52
CA LYS A 149 -0.17 -14.42 -17.51
C LYS A 149 0.63 -14.14 -16.23
N THR A 150 1.37 -15.13 -15.75
CA THR A 150 2.22 -14.99 -14.57
C THR A 150 3.32 -13.94 -14.80
N MET A 151 4.03 -14.03 -15.92
CA MET A 151 5.06 -13.04 -16.26
C MET A 151 4.50 -11.63 -16.35
N LEU A 152 3.35 -11.43 -16.99
CA LEU A 152 2.74 -10.13 -17.15
C LEU A 152 2.24 -9.58 -15.81
N THR A 153 1.70 -10.42 -14.94
CA THR A 153 1.30 -10.03 -13.58
C THR A 153 2.50 -9.48 -12.79
N TRP A 154 3.65 -10.17 -12.85
CA TRP A 154 4.86 -9.72 -12.16
C TRP A 154 5.47 -8.46 -12.78
N ILE A 155 5.39 -8.29 -14.10
CA ILE A 155 5.80 -7.06 -14.79
C ILE A 155 4.92 -5.89 -14.35
N LEU A 156 3.59 -6.08 -14.32
CA LEU A 156 2.65 -5.06 -13.83
C LEU A 156 2.89 -4.74 -12.36
N PHE A 157 3.12 -5.75 -11.51
CA PHE A 157 3.44 -5.55 -10.11
C PHE A 157 4.72 -4.72 -9.94
N ALA A 158 5.78 -5.07 -10.68
CA ALA A 158 7.02 -4.30 -10.67
C ALA A 158 6.81 -2.86 -11.18
N ALA A 159 6.02 -2.66 -12.23
CA ALA A 159 5.72 -1.33 -12.76
C ALA A 159 4.99 -0.46 -11.73
N VAL A 160 4.01 -1.01 -11.02
CA VAL A 160 3.29 -0.30 -9.96
C VAL A 160 4.22 0.00 -8.77
N ALA A 161 5.08 -0.95 -8.38
CA ALA A 161 6.07 -0.72 -7.34
C ALA A 161 7.02 0.42 -7.72
N ILE A 162 7.53 0.42 -8.96
CA ILE A 162 8.40 1.49 -9.50
C ILE A 162 7.67 2.83 -9.47
N PHE A 163 6.42 2.88 -9.94
CA PHE A 163 5.61 4.10 -9.91
C PHE A 163 5.41 4.61 -8.49
N THR A 164 5.06 3.72 -7.56
CA THR A 164 4.85 4.05 -6.15
C THR A 164 6.12 4.58 -5.51
N PHE A 165 7.26 3.90 -5.68
CA PHE A 165 8.54 4.37 -5.15
C PHE A 165 8.97 5.69 -5.80
N SER A 166 8.73 5.87 -7.09
CA SER A 166 9.02 7.13 -7.78
C SER A 166 8.22 8.29 -7.18
N ALA A 167 6.93 8.07 -6.93
CA ALA A 167 6.09 9.05 -6.25
C ALA A 167 6.58 9.32 -4.81
N MET A 168 6.94 8.29 -4.06
CA MET A 168 7.50 8.44 -2.71
C MET A 168 8.81 9.24 -2.73
N TYR A 169 9.74 8.93 -3.63
CA TYR A 169 11.03 9.64 -3.74
C TYR A 169 10.87 11.08 -4.18
N LYS A 170 9.84 11.40 -4.94
CA LYS A 170 9.55 12.77 -5.37
C LYS A 170 8.81 13.58 -4.30
N PHE A 171 7.78 13.02 -3.68
CA PHE A 171 6.83 13.79 -2.88
C PHE A 171 7.11 13.76 -1.37
N ILE A 172 7.71 12.67 -0.84
CA ILE A 172 7.99 12.56 0.60
C ILE A 172 9.11 13.52 1.02
N PRO A 173 10.29 13.59 0.37
CA PRO A 173 11.35 14.47 0.83
C PRO A 173 11.01 15.93 0.58
N ASN A 174 11.48 16.83 1.45
CA ASN A 174 11.34 18.27 1.26
C ASN A 174 12.45 18.83 0.34
N ALA A 175 12.64 18.19 -0.80
CA ALA A 175 13.60 18.58 -1.81
C ALA A 175 12.92 18.76 -3.17
N LYS A 176 13.52 19.59 -4.03
CA LYS A 176 13.12 19.68 -5.44
C LYS A 176 13.77 18.51 -6.19
N VAL A 177 13.10 17.37 -6.19
CA VAL A 177 13.58 16.18 -6.90
C VAL A 177 12.97 16.17 -8.30
N ASP A 178 13.81 16.07 -9.34
CA ASP A 178 13.35 15.88 -10.70
C ASP A 178 12.75 14.50 -10.87
N TYR A 179 11.67 14.41 -11.66
CA TYR A 179 10.96 13.13 -11.83
C TYR A 179 11.87 12.06 -12.45
N ALA A 180 12.75 12.44 -13.37
CA ALA A 180 13.71 11.52 -13.98
C ALA A 180 14.65 10.88 -12.92
N ASN A 181 15.14 11.68 -11.97
CA ASN A 181 15.99 11.20 -10.89
C ASN A 181 15.24 10.30 -9.90
N ALA A 182 13.98 10.66 -9.57
CA ALA A 182 13.12 9.84 -8.73
C ALA A 182 12.83 8.49 -9.40
N LEU A 183 12.52 8.50 -10.71
CA LEU A 183 12.23 7.29 -11.48
C LEU A 183 13.46 6.40 -11.60
N SER A 184 14.63 6.96 -11.93
CA SER A 184 15.89 6.20 -12.05
C SER A 184 16.28 5.48 -10.74
N ALA A 185 16.01 6.12 -9.60
CA ALA A 185 16.21 5.49 -8.29
C ALA A 185 15.11 4.46 -7.95
N ALA A 186 13.88 4.68 -8.42
CA ALA A 186 12.74 3.80 -8.17
C ALA A 186 12.80 2.49 -8.96
N ILE A 187 13.40 2.49 -10.15
CA ILE A 187 13.53 1.28 -10.97
C ILE A 187 14.23 0.14 -10.22
N PRO A 188 15.49 0.29 -9.74
CA PRO A 188 16.15 -0.79 -9.02
C PRO A 188 15.43 -1.15 -7.71
N ALA A 189 14.86 -0.17 -7.00
CA ALA A 189 14.12 -0.41 -5.77
C ALA A 189 12.83 -1.21 -6.03
N GLY A 190 12.05 -0.87 -7.06
CA GLY A 190 10.83 -1.56 -7.44
C GLY A 190 11.08 -2.98 -7.95
N ILE A 191 12.13 -3.19 -8.73
CA ILE A 191 12.55 -4.52 -9.18
C ILE A 191 12.98 -5.36 -7.98
N ALA A 192 13.84 -4.83 -7.11
CA ALA A 192 14.26 -5.55 -5.91
C ALA A 192 13.07 -5.90 -5.01
N PHE A 193 12.11 -4.99 -4.84
CA PHE A 193 10.88 -5.24 -4.11
C PHE A 193 10.05 -6.36 -4.74
N ALA A 194 9.88 -6.36 -6.06
CA ALA A 194 9.15 -7.41 -6.77
C ALA A 194 9.83 -8.78 -6.62
N VAL A 195 11.16 -8.83 -6.75
CA VAL A 195 11.93 -10.08 -6.57
C VAL A 195 11.80 -10.61 -5.14
N VAL A 196 11.93 -9.75 -4.13
CA VAL A 196 11.79 -10.17 -2.72
C VAL A 196 10.38 -10.70 -2.45
N ASN A 197 9.34 -10.05 -2.97
CA ASN A 197 7.96 -10.53 -2.83
C ASN A 197 7.72 -11.84 -3.55
N TYR A 198 8.28 -12.02 -4.75
CA TYR A 198 8.21 -13.29 -5.46
C TYR A 198 8.83 -14.42 -4.63
N LEU A 199 10.06 -14.24 -4.15
CA LEU A 199 10.74 -15.23 -3.31
C LEU A 199 9.98 -15.51 -2.01
N TYR A 200 9.39 -14.48 -1.40
CA TYR A 200 8.57 -14.65 -0.21
C TYR A 200 7.34 -15.52 -0.48
N LEU A 201 6.61 -15.27 -1.56
CA LEU A 201 5.42 -16.05 -1.92
C LEU A 201 5.78 -17.49 -2.26
N GLU A 202 6.86 -17.73 -3.00
CA GLU A 202 7.34 -19.08 -3.30
C GLU A 202 7.73 -19.85 -2.02
N THR A 203 8.40 -19.20 -1.08
CA THR A 203 8.75 -19.83 0.20
C THR A 203 7.50 -20.15 1.04
N GLN A 204 6.47 -19.28 1.03
CA GLN A 204 5.19 -19.54 1.71
C GLN A 204 4.47 -20.76 1.12
N VAL A 205 4.40 -20.84 -0.21
CA VAL A 205 3.81 -22.00 -0.91
C VAL A 205 4.56 -23.29 -0.56
N MET A 206 5.90 -23.24 -0.52
CA MET A 206 6.73 -24.37 -0.17
C MET A 206 6.48 -24.85 1.27
N VAL A 207 6.46 -23.92 2.22
CA VAL A 207 6.18 -24.23 3.65
C VAL A 207 4.78 -24.79 3.83
N THR A 208 3.77 -24.25 3.14
CA THR A 208 2.39 -24.76 3.21
C THR A 208 2.29 -26.17 2.67
N ARG A 209 2.99 -26.49 1.59
CA ARG A 209 3.06 -27.86 1.05
C ARG A 209 3.76 -28.84 2.00
N MET A 210 4.79 -28.38 2.70
CA MET A 210 5.53 -29.22 3.68
C MET A 210 4.72 -29.48 4.95
N ASN A 211 3.88 -28.53 5.40
CA ASN A 211 3.05 -28.67 6.60
C ASN A 211 1.69 -29.33 6.32
N GLY A 212 1.36 -29.58 5.06
CA GLY A 212 0.12 -30.27 4.65
C GLY A 212 0.26 -31.79 4.48
N ILE A 213 1.38 -32.35 4.92
CA ILE A 213 1.63 -33.79 5.08
C ILE A 213 1.62 -34.09 6.58
#